data_fec0a79785cae9cac4fe10e8668ad925
#
_entry.id   fec0a79785cae9cac4fe10e8668ad925
#
_cell.length_a   1.000
_cell.length_b   1.000
_cell.length_c   1.000
_cell.angle_alpha   90.00
_cell.angle_beta   90.00
_cell.angle_gamma   90.00
#
_symmetry.space_group_name_H-M   'P 1'
#
loop_
_entity.id
_entity.type
_entity.pdbx_description
1 polymer ?
#
loop_
_entity_poly.entity_id
_entity_poly.type
_entity_poly.pdbx_seq_one_letter_code
_entity_poly.pdbx_strand_id
1 'polypeptide(L)'
;LAQGDANYLALLDAADAYIERNGLDLAPDPQARHVFDDPSCVTQPILELDLADAGITTIIWATGFATDYSWLPAGATDNNGKPLHQRGVSHEPGIYFLGLPWQSRRGSAFIWGVWHDAKYIGDQIVIQRQYHDYRDASQR
;
A
#
# COMPACT_ATOMS: atom_id res chain seq x y z
N LEU A 1 6.60 18.02 -1.87
CA LEU A 1 7.19 17.86 -3.20
C LEU A 1 8.65 17.45 -3.12
N ALA A 2 9.53 18.13 -2.38
CA ALA A 2 10.97 17.85 -2.31
C ALA A 2 11.35 16.37 -2.07
N GLN A 3 10.60 15.63 -1.23
CA GLN A 3 10.81 14.20 -1.04
C GLN A 3 10.45 13.39 -2.29
N GLY A 4 9.43 13.82 -3.04
CA GLY A 4 9.04 13.19 -4.31
C GLY A 4 10.13 13.33 -5.35
N ASP A 5 10.67 14.55 -5.48
CA ASP A 5 11.74 14.89 -6.42
C ASP A 5 13.03 14.13 -6.08
N ALA A 6 13.39 14.06 -4.79
CA ALA A 6 14.53 13.27 -4.33
C ALA A 6 14.38 11.78 -4.66
N ASN A 7 13.20 11.21 -4.47
CA ASN A 7 12.92 9.81 -4.81
C ASN A 7 13.00 9.57 -6.33
N TYR A 8 12.52 10.53 -7.13
CA TYR A 8 12.60 10.46 -8.58
C TYR A 8 14.05 10.46 -9.06
N LEU A 9 14.86 11.41 -8.58
CA LEU A 9 16.28 11.49 -8.93
C LEU A 9 17.05 10.23 -8.49
N ALA A 10 16.77 9.71 -7.29
CA ALA A 10 17.39 8.47 -6.81
C ALA A 10 17.03 7.25 -7.68
N LEU A 11 15.80 7.21 -8.25
CA LEU A 11 15.42 6.18 -9.20
C LEU A 11 16.23 6.27 -10.50
N LEU A 12 16.46 7.49 -11.03
CA LEU A 12 17.29 7.71 -12.21
C LEU A 12 18.74 7.29 -11.95
N ASP A 13 19.31 7.64 -10.79
CA ASP A 13 20.64 7.21 -10.39
C ASP A 13 20.78 5.69 -10.35
N ALA A 14 19.76 5.01 -9.82
CA ALA A 14 19.73 3.55 -9.77
C ALA A 14 19.62 2.93 -11.18
N ALA A 15 18.87 3.56 -12.08
CA ALA A 15 18.74 3.14 -13.47
C ALA A 15 20.08 3.30 -14.22
N ASP A 16 20.76 4.45 -14.08
CA ASP A 16 22.06 4.71 -14.70
C ASP A 16 23.12 3.70 -14.20
N ALA A 17 23.14 3.45 -12.90
CA ALA A 17 24.02 2.45 -12.30
C ALA A 17 23.73 1.01 -12.81
N TYR A 18 22.46 0.69 -13.10
CA TYR A 18 22.10 -0.57 -13.71
C TYR A 18 22.59 -0.68 -15.16
N ILE A 19 22.42 0.39 -15.95
CA ILE A 19 22.86 0.49 -17.35
C ILE A 19 24.39 0.26 -17.41
N GLU A 20 25.15 0.98 -16.60
CA GLU A 20 26.60 0.87 -16.53
C GLU A 20 27.06 -0.54 -16.16
N ARG A 21 26.51 -1.13 -15.09
CA ARG A 21 26.89 -2.49 -14.64
C ARG A 21 26.60 -3.57 -15.68
N ASN A 22 25.61 -3.38 -16.54
CA ASN A 22 25.22 -4.37 -17.56
C ASN A 22 25.77 -4.03 -18.95
N GLY A 23 26.56 -2.96 -19.08
CA GLY A 23 27.16 -2.56 -20.35
C GLY A 23 26.10 -2.25 -21.43
N LEU A 24 24.94 -1.69 -21.03
CA LEU A 24 23.87 -1.39 -21.97
C LEU A 24 24.20 -0.08 -22.72
N ASP A 25 24.11 -0.13 -24.05
CA ASP A 25 24.26 1.04 -24.91
C ASP A 25 22.91 1.72 -25.09
N LEU A 26 22.56 2.62 -24.15
CA LEU A 26 21.34 3.40 -24.17
C LEU A 26 21.67 4.89 -24.26
N ALA A 27 20.95 5.60 -25.13
CA ALA A 27 21.12 7.04 -25.28
C ALA A 27 20.71 7.78 -23.99
N PRO A 28 21.53 8.72 -23.47
CA PRO A 28 21.15 9.53 -22.32
C PRO A 28 20.01 10.48 -22.66
N ASP A 29 19.11 10.68 -21.69
CA ASP A 29 18.09 11.73 -21.73
C ASP A 29 18.43 12.84 -20.70
N PRO A 30 19.10 13.93 -21.11
CA PRO A 30 19.45 15.02 -20.22
C PRO A 30 18.23 15.71 -19.60
N GLN A 31 17.07 15.67 -20.26
CA GLN A 31 15.85 16.33 -19.78
C GLN A 31 15.17 15.52 -18.69
N ALA A 32 15.41 14.22 -18.59
CA ALA A 32 14.81 13.36 -17.56
C ALA A 32 15.16 13.82 -16.13
N ARG A 33 16.30 14.52 -15.94
CA ARG A 33 16.71 15.02 -14.63
C ARG A 33 16.21 16.43 -14.31
N HIS A 34 15.40 17.01 -15.20
CA HIS A 34 14.82 18.32 -14.95
C HIS A 34 13.69 18.22 -13.92
N VAL A 35 13.89 18.85 -12.78
CA VAL A 35 12.85 19.02 -11.74
C VAL A 35 12.23 20.40 -11.96
N PHE A 36 10.92 20.44 -12.12
CA PHE A 36 10.18 21.68 -12.32
C PHE A 36 10.07 22.47 -11.02
N ASP A 37 10.02 23.79 -11.12
CA ASP A 37 9.73 24.65 -9.98
C ASP A 37 8.37 24.32 -9.35
N ASP A 38 8.29 24.49 -8.03
CA ASP A 38 7.05 24.32 -7.31
C ASP A 38 5.95 25.24 -7.85
N PRO A 39 4.74 24.73 -8.12
CA PRO A 39 3.66 25.56 -8.62
C PRO A 39 3.19 26.58 -7.57
N SER A 40 2.54 27.64 -8.01
CA SER A 40 2.11 28.74 -7.14
C SER A 40 1.18 28.30 -6.00
N CYS A 41 0.40 27.25 -6.19
CA CYS A 41 -0.43 26.69 -5.12
C CYS A 41 0.36 26.10 -3.94
N VAL A 42 1.66 25.81 -4.13
CA VAL A 42 2.56 25.36 -3.07
C VAL A 42 3.32 26.55 -2.45
N THR A 43 3.83 27.44 -3.31
CA THR A 43 4.64 28.61 -2.87
C THR A 43 3.79 29.73 -2.27
N GLN A 44 2.54 29.84 -2.71
CA GLN A 44 1.57 30.85 -2.27
C GLN A 44 0.19 30.18 -2.06
N PRO A 45 0.04 29.30 -1.05
CA PRO A 45 -1.22 28.58 -0.84
C PRO A 45 -2.35 29.53 -0.43
N ILE A 46 -3.54 29.28 -0.94
CA ILE A 46 -4.76 29.91 -0.46
C ILE A 46 -5.13 29.23 0.87
N LEU A 47 -4.98 29.91 1.99
CA LEU A 47 -5.24 29.37 3.33
C LEU A 47 -6.68 29.53 3.77
N GLU A 48 -7.38 30.55 3.26
CA GLU A 48 -8.77 30.84 3.54
C GLU A 48 -9.49 31.17 2.23
N LEU A 49 -10.69 30.67 2.06
CA LEU A 49 -11.50 30.88 0.88
C LEU A 49 -12.97 31.08 1.31
N ASP A 50 -13.54 32.25 0.98
CA ASP A 50 -15.00 32.43 1.09
C ASP A 50 -15.66 31.70 -0.09
N LEU A 51 -16.48 30.69 0.25
CA LEU A 51 -17.12 29.85 -0.75
C LEU A 51 -18.19 30.58 -1.54
N ALA A 52 -18.91 31.50 -0.88
CA ALA A 52 -19.97 32.25 -1.52
C ALA A 52 -19.41 33.26 -2.54
N ASP A 53 -18.38 34.01 -2.15
CA ASP A 53 -17.69 34.96 -3.01
C ASP A 53 -16.98 34.27 -4.18
N ALA A 54 -16.47 33.07 -3.96
CA ALA A 54 -15.84 32.21 -5.00
C ALA A 54 -16.88 31.52 -5.90
N GLY A 55 -18.18 31.64 -5.63
CA GLY A 55 -19.24 30.98 -6.39
C GLY A 55 -19.27 29.46 -6.25
N ILE A 56 -18.63 28.89 -5.20
CA ILE A 56 -18.58 27.46 -4.94
C ILE A 56 -19.87 27.02 -4.24
N THR A 57 -20.65 26.19 -4.92
CA THR A 57 -21.92 25.67 -4.42
C THR A 57 -21.86 24.24 -3.92
N THR A 58 -20.78 23.54 -4.21
CA THR A 58 -20.63 22.11 -3.86
C THR A 58 -19.20 21.79 -3.46
N ILE A 59 -19.03 21.04 -2.37
CA ILE A 59 -17.74 20.52 -1.90
C ILE A 59 -17.80 19.00 -1.95
N ILE A 60 -16.81 18.38 -2.60
CA ILE A 60 -16.65 16.93 -2.61
C ILE A 60 -15.40 16.57 -1.82
N TRP A 61 -15.58 15.86 -0.70
CA TRP A 61 -14.49 15.39 0.13
C TRP A 61 -13.90 14.11 -0.45
N ALA A 62 -12.77 14.21 -1.14
CA ALA A 62 -12.04 13.08 -1.71
C ALA A 62 -10.80 12.74 -0.86
N THR A 63 -10.93 12.76 0.46
CA THR A 63 -9.84 12.64 1.44
C THR A 63 -9.51 11.20 1.85
N GLY A 64 -10.13 10.21 1.20
CA GLY A 64 -9.99 8.79 1.53
C GLY A 64 -10.96 8.33 2.60
N PHE A 65 -10.67 7.17 3.17
CA PHE A 65 -11.52 6.49 4.15
C PHE A 65 -10.71 6.12 5.38
N ALA A 66 -11.33 6.19 6.54
CA ALA A 66 -10.83 5.54 7.74
C ALA A 66 -11.30 4.09 7.72
N THR A 67 -10.39 3.15 8.01
CA THR A 67 -10.75 1.74 8.11
C THR A 67 -11.21 1.45 9.54
N ASP A 68 -12.36 0.80 9.69
CA ASP A 68 -12.92 0.38 10.96
C ASP A 68 -12.92 -1.16 11.04
N TYR A 69 -12.18 -1.69 12.01
CA TYR A 69 -12.09 -3.11 12.31
C TYR A 69 -12.74 -3.47 13.65
N SER A 70 -13.56 -2.60 14.24
CA SER A 70 -14.22 -2.79 15.55
C SER A 70 -15.15 -4.01 15.61
N TRP A 71 -15.57 -4.51 14.45
CA TRP A 71 -16.39 -5.71 14.31
C TRP A 71 -15.60 -7.02 14.43
N LEU A 72 -14.25 -6.97 14.43
CA LEU A 72 -13.40 -8.16 14.62
C LEU A 72 -13.28 -8.53 16.10
N PRO A 73 -12.99 -9.83 16.42
CA PRO A 73 -12.65 -10.24 17.77
C PRO A 73 -11.43 -9.47 18.32
N ALA A 74 -11.41 -9.23 19.62
CA ALA A 74 -10.35 -8.44 20.27
C ALA A 74 -8.94 -9.00 20.05
N GLY A 75 -8.77 -10.31 19.84
CA GLY A 75 -7.49 -10.94 19.54
C GLY A 75 -6.99 -10.73 18.09
N ALA A 76 -7.85 -10.23 17.19
CA ALA A 76 -7.51 -10.02 15.80
C ALA A 76 -6.96 -8.61 15.52
N THR A 77 -7.02 -7.70 16.48
CA THR A 77 -6.53 -6.32 16.36
C THR A 77 -5.61 -5.94 17.52
N ASP A 78 -4.73 -4.97 17.27
CA ASP A 78 -3.91 -4.35 18.32
C ASP A 78 -4.71 -3.30 19.13
N ASN A 79 -4.06 -2.68 20.12
CA ASN A 79 -4.67 -1.65 20.97
C ASN A 79 -5.06 -0.38 20.20
N ASN A 80 -4.60 -0.21 18.96
CA ASN A 80 -4.93 0.89 18.07
C ASN A 80 -6.00 0.51 17.03
N GLY A 81 -6.59 -0.68 17.17
CA GLY A 81 -7.59 -1.22 16.24
C GLY A 81 -7.03 -1.68 14.90
N LYS A 82 -5.72 -1.87 14.76
CA LYS A 82 -5.11 -2.38 13.53
C LYS A 82 -5.08 -3.90 13.54
N PRO A 83 -5.32 -4.56 12.38
CA PRO A 83 -5.24 -6.01 12.27
C PRO A 83 -3.90 -6.57 12.73
N LEU A 84 -3.93 -7.56 13.61
CA LEU A 84 -2.77 -8.36 14.01
C LEU A 84 -2.62 -9.54 13.07
N HIS A 85 -1.58 -9.51 12.24
CA HIS A 85 -1.36 -10.55 11.25
C HIS A 85 0.10 -10.71 10.86
N GLN A 86 0.44 -11.90 10.37
CA GLN A 86 1.68 -12.14 9.64
C GLN A 86 1.33 -12.49 8.19
N ARG A 87 1.63 -11.59 7.26
CA ARG A 87 1.35 -11.73 5.82
C ARG A 87 -0.14 -12.08 5.53
N GLY A 88 -1.07 -11.51 6.30
CA GLY A 88 -2.50 -11.73 6.14
C GLY A 88 -3.10 -12.88 6.96
N VAL A 89 -2.29 -13.72 7.60
CA VAL A 89 -2.78 -14.73 8.54
C VAL A 89 -2.88 -14.10 9.92
N SER A 90 -4.08 -14.05 10.49
CA SER A 90 -4.29 -13.50 11.84
C SER A 90 -3.71 -14.40 12.93
N HIS A 91 -3.47 -13.81 14.09
CA HIS A 91 -3.19 -14.58 15.31
C HIS A 91 -4.46 -15.30 15.83
N GLU A 92 -5.66 -14.77 15.50
CA GLU A 92 -6.92 -15.45 15.77
C GLU A 92 -7.18 -16.53 14.71
N PRO A 93 -7.40 -17.80 15.15
CA PRO A 93 -7.63 -18.89 14.21
C PRO A 93 -8.85 -18.67 13.31
N GLY A 94 -8.68 -18.95 12.03
CA GLY A 94 -9.77 -18.85 11.04
C GLY A 94 -9.97 -17.44 10.47
N ILE A 95 -9.20 -16.43 10.93
CA ILE A 95 -9.26 -15.07 10.40
C ILE A 95 -8.07 -14.84 9.45
N TYR A 96 -8.38 -14.31 8.27
CA TYR A 96 -7.40 -13.99 7.25
C TYR A 96 -7.70 -12.61 6.67
N PHE A 97 -6.64 -11.85 6.37
CA PHE A 97 -6.73 -10.53 5.77
C PHE A 97 -6.15 -10.55 4.37
N LEU A 98 -6.85 -9.95 3.43
CA LEU A 98 -6.40 -9.80 2.05
C LEU A 98 -6.59 -8.37 1.59
N GLY A 99 -5.57 -7.82 0.93
CA GLY A 99 -5.63 -6.47 0.37
C GLY A 99 -5.26 -5.36 1.35
N LEU A 100 -4.66 -5.68 2.49
CA LEU A 100 -4.14 -4.66 3.40
C LEU A 100 -2.95 -3.92 2.76
N PRO A 101 -2.81 -2.60 2.99
CA PRO A 101 -1.64 -1.86 2.57
C PRO A 101 -0.36 -2.49 3.13
N TRP A 102 0.62 -2.72 2.26
CA TRP A 102 1.90 -3.32 2.63
C TRP A 102 1.82 -4.70 3.31
N GLN A 103 0.78 -5.47 3.06
CA GLN A 103 0.59 -6.79 3.66
C GLN A 103 1.81 -7.72 3.46
N SER A 104 2.37 -7.78 2.25
CA SER A 104 3.67 -8.39 1.95
C SER A 104 4.52 -7.52 1.02
N ARG A 105 3.92 -6.59 0.32
CA ARG A 105 4.54 -5.71 -0.69
C ARG A 105 3.68 -4.49 -0.97
N ARG A 106 4.25 -3.50 -1.68
CA ARG A 106 3.54 -2.29 -2.09
C ARG A 106 2.25 -2.61 -2.87
N GLY A 107 2.27 -3.64 -3.70
CA GLY A 107 1.14 -4.05 -4.53
C GLY A 107 0.00 -4.76 -3.81
N SER A 108 0.14 -5.13 -2.53
CA SER A 108 -0.82 -5.96 -1.79
C SER A 108 -2.24 -5.39 -1.77
N ALA A 109 -2.39 -4.05 -1.72
CA ALA A 109 -3.68 -3.37 -1.69
C ALA A 109 -4.25 -3.04 -3.08
N PHE A 110 -3.59 -3.45 -4.16
CA PHE A 110 -4.00 -3.15 -5.53
C PHE A 110 -4.43 -4.41 -6.27
N ILE A 111 -5.41 -4.27 -7.18
CA ILE A 111 -5.94 -5.39 -7.99
C ILE A 111 -4.82 -6.12 -8.74
N TRP A 112 -3.84 -5.39 -9.26
CA TRP A 112 -2.72 -5.97 -10.00
C TRP A 112 -1.70 -6.71 -9.13
N GLY A 113 -1.71 -6.51 -7.80
CA GLY A 113 -0.71 -7.09 -6.89
C GLY A 113 -1.26 -8.02 -5.82
N VAL A 114 -2.56 -7.98 -5.52
CA VAL A 114 -3.21 -8.73 -4.45
C VAL A 114 -3.12 -10.25 -4.62
N TRP A 115 -3.02 -10.73 -5.83
CA TRP A 115 -3.01 -12.17 -6.15
C TRP A 115 -1.85 -12.94 -5.50
N HIS A 116 -0.72 -12.30 -5.26
CA HIS A 116 0.41 -12.92 -4.56
C HIS A 116 0.06 -13.29 -3.11
N ASP A 117 -0.63 -12.38 -2.43
CA ASP A 117 -1.08 -12.60 -1.06
C ASP A 117 -2.27 -13.56 -1.02
N ALA A 118 -3.18 -13.47 -2.01
CA ALA A 118 -4.29 -14.39 -2.16
C ALA A 118 -3.80 -15.84 -2.31
N LYS A 119 -2.77 -16.09 -3.13
CA LYS A 119 -2.17 -17.42 -3.28
C LYS A 119 -1.62 -17.92 -1.95
N TYR A 120 -0.82 -17.10 -1.26
CA TYR A 120 -0.23 -17.48 0.04
C TYR A 120 -1.32 -17.80 1.08
N ILE A 121 -2.35 -16.96 1.19
CA ILE A 121 -3.46 -17.16 2.12
C ILE A 121 -4.23 -18.44 1.76
N GLY A 122 -4.50 -18.68 0.48
CA GLY A 122 -5.13 -19.92 0.02
C GLY A 122 -4.35 -21.17 0.43
N ASP A 123 -3.02 -21.16 0.25
CA ASP A 123 -2.14 -22.26 0.70
C ASP A 123 -2.22 -22.43 2.23
N GLN A 124 -2.24 -21.34 3.02
CA GLN A 124 -2.37 -21.40 4.48
C GLN A 124 -3.73 -21.96 4.93
N ILE A 125 -4.82 -21.59 4.27
CA ILE A 125 -6.16 -22.15 4.56
C ILE A 125 -6.17 -23.64 4.32
N VAL A 126 -5.60 -24.13 3.23
CA VAL A 126 -5.52 -25.57 2.93
C VAL A 126 -4.71 -26.32 3.99
N ILE A 127 -3.55 -25.79 4.39
CA ILE A 127 -2.70 -26.38 5.43
C ILE A 127 -3.45 -26.45 6.76
N GLN A 128 -4.12 -25.39 7.17
CA GLN A 128 -4.89 -25.35 8.41
C GLN A 128 -6.03 -26.36 8.40
N ARG A 129 -6.75 -26.47 7.28
CA ARG A 129 -7.83 -27.46 7.11
C ARG A 129 -7.30 -28.89 7.25
N GLN A 130 -6.21 -29.21 6.56
CA GLN A 130 -5.59 -30.55 6.66
C GLN A 130 -5.17 -30.88 8.08
N TYR A 131 -4.63 -29.91 8.82
CA TYR A 131 -4.26 -30.08 10.22
C TYR A 131 -5.46 -30.36 11.14
N HIS A 132 -6.59 -29.68 10.93
CA HIS A 132 -7.83 -29.93 11.64
C HIS A 132 -8.37 -31.31 11.35
N ASP A 133 -8.42 -31.72 10.08
CA ASP A 133 -8.88 -33.06 9.67
C ASP A 133 -8.03 -34.16 10.30
N TYR A 134 -6.69 -33.99 10.32
CA TYR A 134 -5.77 -34.93 11.00
C TYR A 134 -6.02 -35.02 12.51
N ARG A 135 -6.16 -33.89 13.18
CA ARG A 135 -6.42 -33.83 14.62
C ARG A 135 -7.73 -34.53 14.98
N ASP A 136 -8.79 -34.26 14.25
CA ASP A 136 -10.10 -34.83 14.48
C ASP A 136 -10.14 -36.35 14.21
N ALA A 137 -9.37 -36.82 13.24
CA ALA A 137 -9.18 -38.26 12.98
C ALA A 137 -8.39 -38.97 14.11
N SER A 138 -7.46 -38.26 14.77
CA SER A 138 -6.61 -38.80 15.84
C SER A 138 -7.33 -38.87 17.21
N GLN A 139 -8.50 -38.21 17.32
CA GLN A 139 -9.31 -38.20 18.55
C GLN A 139 -10.51 -39.20 18.51
N ARG A 140 -10.68 -39.93 17.41
CA ARG A 140 -11.67 -41.01 17.24
C ARG A 140 -11.02 -42.36 17.46
#